data_1b0fb7a5698225a3577617f6acaaa343
#
_entry.id   1b0fb7a5698225a3577617f6acaaa343
#
_cell.length_a   1.000
_cell.length_b   1.000
_cell.length_c   1.000
_cell.angle_alpha   90.00
_cell.angle_beta   90.00
_cell.angle_gamma   90.00
#
_symmetry.space_group_name_H-M   'P 1'
#
loop_
_entity.id
_entity.type
_entity.pdbx_description
1 polymer ?
#
loop_
_entity_poly.entity_id
_entity_poly.type
_entity_poly.pdbx_seq_one_letter_code
_entity_poly.pdbx_strand_id
1 'polypeptide(L)'
;YIADVTEHYKAAYGVEFSSYSAMNEPYTDYWGAYSWKQEGCHFDMGESQSKMLLALRSTLDANGLGNVQVSGTDETSIDVQILSYGQLSQEAKDAVDRIDTHTYGGSRREALRTLAETEGKNLWMSEVDGGDTAGESAGEMGAGLWLAQRIITDMNELRPSAWVMWQAIDNHVSAEGYQGRVDTGMPDVTGGYWGLAVADHDEEQLILTMKYYAMGQFTRYIRPGYTIISGDEHSLAAYDSEGQRMIVVMTNVTGNDRKVDVDLSAYSNVGDKVS
;
A
#
# COMPACT_ATOMS: atom_id res chain seq x y z
N TYR A 1 -23.31 2.38 -8.29
CA TYR A 1 -22.91 1.59 -7.11
C TYR A 1 -22.01 2.38 -6.17
N ILE A 2 -20.82 2.87 -6.62
CA ILE A 2 -19.88 3.62 -5.74
C ILE A 2 -20.57 4.85 -5.13
N ALA A 3 -21.29 5.63 -5.93
CA ALA A 3 -22.03 6.79 -5.43
C ALA A 3 -23.09 6.39 -4.38
N ASP A 4 -23.88 5.35 -4.65
CA ASP A 4 -24.91 4.86 -3.73
C ASP A 4 -24.30 4.38 -2.39
N VAL A 5 -23.15 3.67 -2.46
CA VAL A 5 -22.39 3.25 -1.27
C VAL A 5 -21.91 4.47 -0.48
N THR A 6 -21.35 5.46 -1.17
CA THR A 6 -20.85 6.70 -0.54
C THR A 6 -21.96 7.44 0.20
N GLU A 7 -23.11 7.64 -0.46
CA GLU A 7 -24.26 8.28 0.15
C GLU A 7 -24.82 7.49 1.34
N HIS A 8 -24.89 6.16 1.20
CA HIS A 8 -25.36 5.29 2.27
C HIS A 8 -24.47 5.39 3.52
N TYR A 9 -23.14 5.27 3.35
CA TYR A 9 -22.23 5.36 4.49
C TYR A 9 -22.25 6.73 5.15
N LYS A 10 -22.37 7.79 4.36
CA LYS A 10 -22.54 9.14 4.91
C LYS A 10 -23.83 9.27 5.70
N ALA A 11 -24.96 8.80 5.15
CA ALA A 11 -26.27 8.91 5.79
C ALA A 11 -26.42 8.01 7.03
N ALA A 12 -25.94 6.75 6.94
CA ALA A 12 -26.15 5.75 7.99
C ALA A 12 -25.10 5.83 9.12
N TYR A 13 -23.87 6.18 8.79
CA TYR A 13 -22.73 6.08 9.72
C TYR A 13 -21.95 7.37 9.90
N GLY A 14 -22.25 8.43 9.16
CA GLY A 14 -21.49 9.69 9.18
C GLY A 14 -20.07 9.55 8.60
N VAL A 15 -19.82 8.50 7.81
CA VAL A 15 -18.53 8.25 7.17
C VAL A 15 -18.49 8.95 5.82
N GLU A 16 -17.51 9.83 5.64
CA GLU A 16 -17.25 10.49 4.36
C GLU A 16 -15.97 9.91 3.75
N PHE A 17 -16.10 9.34 2.56
CA PHE A 17 -14.94 8.87 1.79
C PHE A 17 -14.28 10.04 1.09
N SER A 18 -12.96 10.10 1.15
CA SER A 18 -12.19 11.18 0.50
C SER A 18 -11.83 10.86 -0.95
N SER A 19 -11.70 9.58 -1.29
CA SER A 19 -11.32 9.14 -2.63
C SER A 19 -11.79 7.73 -2.94
N TYR A 20 -11.90 7.42 -4.24
CA TYR A 20 -12.14 6.08 -4.75
C TYR A 20 -11.20 5.74 -5.90
N SER A 21 -10.74 4.48 -5.93
CA SER A 21 -10.22 3.84 -7.13
C SER A 21 -11.36 3.13 -7.87
N ALA A 22 -11.44 3.32 -9.19
CA ALA A 22 -12.46 2.69 -10.01
C ALA A 22 -12.15 1.23 -10.36
N MET A 23 -10.88 0.85 -10.23
CA MET A 23 -10.34 -0.42 -10.71
C MET A 23 -9.28 -0.89 -9.72
N ASN A 24 -9.02 -2.20 -9.71
CA ASN A 24 -7.89 -2.81 -9.02
C ASN A 24 -7.16 -3.72 -10.02
N GLU A 25 -5.87 -3.50 -10.21
CA GLU A 25 -4.99 -4.26 -11.11
C GLU A 25 -5.62 -4.52 -12.50
N PRO A 26 -6.13 -3.49 -13.17
CA PRO A 26 -7.05 -3.69 -14.31
C PRO A 26 -6.40 -4.38 -15.50
N TYR A 27 -5.11 -4.27 -15.73
CA TYR A 27 -4.45 -4.86 -16.90
C TYR A 27 -3.95 -6.29 -16.65
N THR A 28 -4.26 -6.91 -15.55
CA THR A 28 -3.87 -8.30 -15.27
C THR A 28 -4.83 -9.31 -15.89
N ASP A 29 -4.33 -10.53 -16.19
CA ASP A 29 -5.09 -11.58 -16.90
C ASP A 29 -5.73 -12.61 -15.96
N TYR A 30 -5.55 -12.51 -14.65
CA TYR A 30 -6.03 -13.53 -13.72
C TYR A 30 -7.47 -13.33 -13.24
N TRP A 31 -8.16 -12.28 -13.68
CA TRP A 31 -9.58 -12.04 -13.39
C TRP A 31 -10.50 -12.91 -14.26
N GLY A 32 -10.28 -14.20 -14.27
CA GLY A 32 -11.06 -15.15 -15.06
C GLY A 32 -12.28 -15.68 -14.31
N ALA A 33 -13.34 -16.00 -15.06
CA ALA A 33 -14.49 -16.72 -14.50
C ALA A 33 -14.02 -18.04 -13.86
N TYR A 34 -14.58 -18.35 -12.69
CA TYR A 34 -14.21 -19.52 -11.88
C TYR A 34 -12.75 -19.55 -11.39
N SER A 35 -12.07 -18.42 -11.45
CA SER A 35 -10.77 -18.24 -10.82
C SER A 35 -10.89 -18.32 -9.30
N TRP A 36 -9.81 -18.79 -8.63
CA TRP A 36 -9.69 -18.77 -7.18
C TRP A 36 -9.14 -17.44 -6.64
N LYS A 37 -8.85 -16.51 -7.50
CA LYS A 37 -8.51 -15.13 -7.15
C LYS A 37 -9.74 -14.41 -6.61
N GLN A 38 -9.52 -13.33 -5.87
CA GLN A 38 -10.59 -12.42 -5.48
C GLN A 38 -11.34 -11.89 -6.71
N GLU A 39 -12.51 -11.33 -6.50
CA GLU A 39 -13.28 -10.69 -7.56
C GLU A 39 -12.50 -9.53 -8.18
N GLY A 40 -12.61 -9.41 -9.50
CA GLY A 40 -11.97 -8.35 -10.26
C GLY A 40 -12.38 -8.39 -11.72
N CYS A 41 -11.99 -7.36 -12.45
CA CYS A 41 -12.28 -7.21 -13.88
C CYS A 41 -11.03 -6.78 -14.62
N HIS A 42 -10.81 -7.37 -15.79
CA HIS A 42 -9.79 -6.90 -16.73
C HIS A 42 -10.30 -5.69 -17.51
N PHE A 43 -9.46 -4.67 -17.63
CA PHE A 43 -9.66 -3.52 -18.49
C PHE A 43 -8.39 -3.28 -19.31
N ASP A 44 -8.53 -3.29 -20.62
CA ASP A 44 -7.44 -2.93 -21.52
C ASP A 44 -6.97 -1.49 -21.25
N MET A 45 -5.67 -1.29 -21.38
CA MET A 45 -5.07 0.04 -21.28
C MET A 45 -5.68 1.01 -22.31
N GLY A 46 -5.65 2.28 -22.00
CA GLY A 46 -6.11 3.34 -22.88
C GLY A 46 -7.63 3.54 -22.82
N GLU A 47 -8.36 3.17 -23.89
CA GLU A 47 -9.78 3.53 -24.03
C GLU A 47 -10.65 2.90 -22.94
N SER A 48 -10.44 1.62 -22.62
CA SER A 48 -11.26 0.90 -21.65
C SER A 48 -11.14 1.50 -20.24
N GLN A 49 -9.90 1.69 -19.79
CA GLN A 49 -9.63 2.30 -18.49
C GLN A 49 -10.07 3.78 -18.44
N SER A 50 -9.86 4.53 -19.53
CA SER A 50 -10.34 5.92 -19.63
C SER A 50 -11.85 6.04 -19.46
N LYS A 51 -12.62 5.16 -20.12
CA LYS A 51 -14.07 5.13 -19.98
C LYS A 51 -14.52 4.87 -18.55
N MET A 52 -13.83 3.98 -17.83
CA MET A 52 -14.18 3.67 -16.44
C MET A 52 -13.93 4.86 -15.52
N LEU A 53 -12.78 5.53 -15.64
CA LEU A 53 -12.46 6.71 -14.85
C LEU A 53 -13.44 7.87 -15.10
N LEU A 54 -13.77 8.13 -16.36
CA LEU A 54 -14.74 9.17 -16.74
C LEU A 54 -16.14 8.84 -16.25
N ALA A 55 -16.55 7.57 -16.31
CA ALA A 55 -17.85 7.14 -15.79
C ALA A 55 -17.93 7.32 -14.27
N LEU A 56 -16.88 7.00 -13.52
CA LEU A 56 -16.81 7.24 -12.08
C LEU A 56 -16.91 8.73 -11.78
N ARG A 57 -16.08 9.57 -12.40
CA ARG A 57 -16.09 11.03 -12.17
C ARG A 57 -17.46 11.64 -12.48
N SER A 58 -18.02 11.33 -13.65
CA SER A 58 -19.35 11.82 -14.05
C SER A 58 -20.46 11.39 -13.09
N THR A 59 -20.40 10.16 -12.59
CA THR A 59 -21.39 9.65 -11.64
C THR A 59 -21.27 10.34 -10.29
N LEU A 60 -20.07 10.53 -9.77
CA LEU A 60 -19.83 11.25 -8.52
C LEU A 60 -20.35 12.70 -8.63
N ASP A 61 -20.05 13.40 -9.72
CA ASP A 61 -20.50 14.76 -9.96
C ASP A 61 -22.03 14.86 -10.03
N ALA A 62 -22.68 13.94 -10.74
CA ALA A 62 -24.12 13.90 -10.87
C ALA A 62 -24.86 13.65 -9.54
N ASN A 63 -24.20 13.03 -8.57
CA ASN A 63 -24.73 12.78 -7.22
C ASN A 63 -24.24 13.80 -6.17
N GLY A 64 -23.67 14.94 -6.59
CA GLY A 64 -23.22 15.97 -5.66
C GLY A 64 -21.96 15.59 -4.85
N LEU A 65 -21.22 14.56 -5.29
CA LEU A 65 -20.01 14.04 -4.68
C LEU A 65 -18.74 14.54 -5.40
N GLY A 66 -18.81 15.71 -6.02
CA GLY A 66 -17.71 16.30 -6.80
C GLY A 66 -16.43 16.57 -5.99
N ASN A 67 -16.54 16.61 -4.66
CA ASN A 67 -15.39 16.73 -3.76
C ASN A 67 -14.66 15.40 -3.48
N VAL A 68 -15.24 14.27 -3.88
CA VAL A 68 -14.59 12.96 -3.73
C VAL A 68 -13.59 12.77 -4.86
N GLN A 69 -12.34 12.51 -4.50
CA GLN A 69 -11.27 12.32 -5.45
C GLN A 69 -11.39 11.00 -6.22
N VAL A 70 -10.97 10.99 -7.47
CA VAL A 70 -10.83 9.78 -8.28
C VAL A 70 -9.36 9.43 -8.35
N SER A 71 -9.01 8.19 -8.03
CA SER A 71 -7.65 7.67 -8.17
C SER A 71 -7.57 6.57 -9.23
N GLY A 72 -6.39 6.36 -9.76
CA GLY A 72 -6.11 5.37 -10.79
C GLY A 72 -4.66 5.40 -11.29
N THR A 73 -4.23 4.44 -12.09
CA THR A 73 -5.02 3.28 -12.59
C THR A 73 -4.99 2.08 -11.62
N ASP A 74 -4.15 2.10 -10.61
CA ASP A 74 -4.06 1.10 -9.54
C ASP A 74 -3.56 -0.26 -10.06
N GLU A 75 -2.51 -0.20 -10.86
CA GLU A 75 -1.92 -1.38 -11.50
C GLU A 75 -1.01 -2.17 -10.56
N THR A 76 -0.90 -3.47 -10.80
CA THR A 76 -0.14 -4.43 -9.98
C THR A 76 1.35 -4.10 -9.85
N SER A 77 1.93 -3.36 -10.80
CA SER A 77 3.35 -3.02 -10.80
C SER A 77 3.64 -1.64 -11.34
N ILE A 78 4.77 -1.08 -10.89
CA ILE A 78 5.23 0.26 -11.25
C ILE A 78 5.36 0.46 -12.76
N ASP A 79 5.95 -0.53 -13.45
CA ASP A 79 6.21 -0.39 -14.89
C ASP A 79 4.90 -0.45 -15.69
N VAL A 80 3.95 -1.28 -15.25
CA VAL A 80 2.60 -1.35 -15.85
C VAL A 80 1.82 -0.06 -15.54
N GLN A 81 1.93 0.47 -14.32
CA GLN A 81 1.31 1.74 -13.95
C GLN A 81 1.75 2.91 -14.87
N ILE A 82 3.05 3.02 -15.15
CA ILE A 82 3.56 4.04 -16.06
C ILE A 82 2.96 3.89 -17.46
N LEU A 83 2.90 2.65 -17.97
CA LEU A 83 2.35 2.37 -19.29
C LEU A 83 0.85 2.63 -19.36
N SER A 84 0.11 2.15 -18.38
CA SER A 84 -1.33 2.28 -18.30
C SER A 84 -1.76 3.74 -18.21
N TYR A 85 -1.20 4.51 -17.28
CA TYR A 85 -1.47 5.94 -17.15
C TYR A 85 -1.08 6.71 -18.41
N GLY A 86 0.05 6.35 -19.03
CA GLY A 86 0.51 6.99 -20.27
C GLY A 86 -0.44 6.84 -21.45
N GLN A 87 -1.27 5.79 -21.47
CA GLN A 87 -2.24 5.51 -22.53
C GLN A 87 -3.65 6.08 -22.26
N LEU A 88 -3.91 6.63 -21.09
CA LEU A 88 -5.18 7.30 -20.80
C LEU A 88 -5.42 8.48 -21.75
N SER A 89 -6.69 8.72 -22.08
CA SER A 89 -7.06 9.96 -22.77
C SER A 89 -6.78 11.18 -21.88
N GLN A 90 -6.62 12.35 -22.49
CA GLN A 90 -6.35 13.57 -21.71
C GLN A 90 -7.49 13.85 -20.73
N GLU A 91 -8.74 13.67 -21.15
CA GLU A 91 -9.91 13.87 -20.31
C GLU A 91 -9.91 12.92 -19.10
N ALA A 92 -9.47 11.67 -19.28
CA ALA A 92 -9.37 10.72 -18.18
C ALA A 92 -8.22 11.09 -17.23
N LYS A 93 -7.08 11.56 -17.73
CA LYS A 93 -6.01 12.11 -16.90
C LYS A 93 -6.46 13.32 -16.09
N ASP A 94 -7.25 14.19 -16.71
CA ASP A 94 -7.79 15.38 -16.03
C ASP A 94 -8.79 14.99 -14.92
N ALA A 95 -9.51 13.88 -15.10
CA ALA A 95 -10.46 13.35 -14.11
C ALA A 95 -9.79 12.61 -12.95
N VAL A 96 -8.55 12.18 -13.08
CA VAL A 96 -7.77 11.53 -12.01
C VAL A 96 -7.15 12.58 -11.11
N ASP A 97 -7.43 12.54 -9.82
CA ASP A 97 -6.87 13.45 -8.82
C ASP A 97 -5.56 12.90 -8.23
N ARG A 98 -5.41 11.56 -8.18
CA ARG A 98 -4.27 10.87 -7.58
C ARG A 98 -3.90 9.63 -8.38
N ILE A 99 -2.60 9.38 -8.53
CA ILE A 99 -2.08 8.15 -9.10
C ILE A 99 -1.89 7.14 -7.98
N ASP A 100 -2.50 5.97 -8.11
CA ASP A 100 -2.32 4.83 -7.22
C ASP A 100 -1.56 3.73 -7.96
N THR A 101 -0.66 3.04 -7.26
CA THR A 101 0.14 1.94 -7.81
C THR A 101 0.43 0.88 -6.76
N HIS A 102 0.46 -0.38 -7.16
CA HIS A 102 1.05 -1.44 -6.36
C HIS A 102 2.55 -1.58 -6.66
N THR A 103 3.27 -2.18 -5.75
CA THR A 103 4.72 -2.42 -5.91
C THR A 103 5.08 -3.90 -5.83
N TYR A 104 4.19 -4.79 -6.28
CA TYR A 104 4.49 -6.23 -6.41
C TYR A 104 5.63 -6.48 -7.39
N GLY A 105 5.77 -5.62 -8.40
CA GLY A 105 6.82 -5.69 -9.40
C GLY A 105 7.23 -4.32 -9.94
N GLY A 106 8.20 -4.38 -10.86
CA GLY A 106 8.75 -3.20 -11.50
C GLY A 106 9.91 -2.55 -10.72
N SER A 107 10.69 -1.77 -11.43
CA SER A 107 11.92 -1.15 -10.90
C SER A 107 11.99 0.36 -11.12
N ARG A 108 11.01 0.95 -11.83
CA ARG A 108 11.07 2.34 -12.31
C ARG A 108 10.38 3.33 -11.36
N ARG A 109 10.63 3.22 -10.05
CA ARG A 109 10.02 4.06 -9.00
C ARG A 109 10.23 5.56 -9.23
N GLU A 110 11.45 5.95 -9.53
CA GLU A 110 11.77 7.36 -9.82
C GLU A 110 11.08 7.89 -11.09
N ALA A 111 10.90 7.03 -12.10
CA ALA A 111 10.18 7.42 -13.31
C ALA A 111 8.68 7.63 -13.04
N LEU A 112 8.06 6.79 -12.22
CA LEU A 112 6.67 6.97 -11.82
C LEU A 112 6.49 8.21 -10.95
N ARG A 113 7.40 8.45 -10.00
CA ARG A 113 7.42 9.69 -9.22
C ARG A 113 7.49 10.92 -10.14
N THR A 114 8.46 10.94 -11.08
CA THR A 114 8.62 12.04 -12.03
C THR A 114 7.37 12.23 -12.90
N LEU A 115 6.72 11.15 -13.30
CA LEU A 115 5.44 11.20 -14.00
C LEU A 115 4.38 11.92 -13.16
N ALA A 116 4.18 11.50 -11.92
CA ALA A 116 3.21 12.10 -11.01
C ALA A 116 3.50 13.59 -10.76
N GLU A 117 4.76 13.96 -10.53
CA GLU A 117 5.20 15.33 -10.36
C GLU A 117 4.93 16.17 -11.62
N THR A 118 5.22 15.64 -12.82
CA THR A 118 4.99 16.32 -14.10
C THR A 118 3.51 16.56 -14.37
N GLU A 119 2.66 15.57 -14.05
CA GLU A 119 1.21 15.66 -14.19
C GLU A 119 0.56 16.46 -13.04
N GLY A 120 1.33 16.89 -12.04
CA GLY A 120 0.82 17.60 -10.87
C GLY A 120 -0.12 16.76 -10.00
N LYS A 121 0.04 15.43 -10.01
CA LYS A 121 -0.80 14.50 -9.29
C LYS A 121 -0.13 14.01 -8.00
N ASN A 122 -0.94 13.77 -6.98
CA ASN A 122 -0.48 13.05 -5.81
C ASN A 122 -0.22 11.57 -6.15
N LEU A 123 0.61 10.90 -5.37
CA LEU A 123 0.99 9.50 -5.59
C LEU A 123 0.82 8.70 -4.30
N TRP A 124 0.15 7.55 -4.39
CA TRP A 124 0.10 6.56 -3.32
C TRP A 124 0.71 5.24 -3.80
N MET A 125 1.41 4.58 -2.91
CA MET A 125 1.63 3.16 -2.98
C MET A 125 0.44 2.50 -2.27
N SER A 126 -0.52 2.03 -3.08
CA SER A 126 -1.87 1.68 -2.62
C SER A 126 -2.00 0.23 -2.14
N GLU A 127 -1.07 -0.64 -2.55
CA GLU A 127 -1.13 -2.05 -2.14
C GLU A 127 0.21 -2.76 -2.35
N VAL A 128 0.65 -3.49 -1.34
CA VAL A 128 1.67 -4.54 -1.48
C VAL A 128 1.73 -5.43 -0.24
N ASP A 129 2.02 -6.71 -0.46
CA ASP A 129 2.59 -7.65 0.52
C ASP A 129 3.59 -8.55 -0.21
N GLY A 130 4.34 -9.37 0.52
CA GLY A 130 5.27 -10.35 0.01
C GLY A 130 5.09 -11.69 0.69
N GLY A 131 4.51 -12.64 -0.06
CA GLY A 131 4.25 -13.97 0.43
C GLY A 131 5.47 -14.88 0.47
N ASP A 132 6.28 -14.81 -0.58
CA ASP A 132 7.46 -15.66 -0.78
C ASP A 132 8.59 -15.48 0.23
N THR A 133 8.54 -14.41 1.01
CA THR A 133 9.52 -14.11 2.07
C THR A 133 8.94 -14.28 3.47
N ALA A 134 7.70 -14.71 3.59
CA ALA A 134 7.03 -14.77 4.88
C ALA A 134 7.40 -15.97 5.74
N GLY A 135 8.07 -16.99 5.21
CA GLY A 135 8.46 -18.17 5.96
C GLY A 135 7.28 -19.04 6.43
N GLU A 136 7.58 -20.07 7.23
CA GLU A 136 6.59 -21.04 7.74
C GLU A 136 6.06 -20.68 9.13
N SER A 137 6.55 -19.62 9.74
CA SER A 137 6.20 -19.20 11.10
C SER A 137 5.88 -17.72 11.18
N ALA A 138 4.78 -17.38 11.81
CA ALA A 138 4.42 -15.99 12.12
C ALA A 138 5.53 -15.23 12.88
N GLY A 139 6.36 -15.94 13.64
CA GLY A 139 7.50 -15.40 14.38
C GLY A 139 8.79 -15.18 13.57
N GLU A 140 8.79 -15.51 12.27
CA GLU A 140 9.99 -15.37 11.47
C GLU A 140 10.31 -13.92 11.13
N MET A 141 11.52 -13.49 11.50
CA MET A 141 11.97 -12.12 11.28
C MET A 141 12.20 -11.81 9.80
N GLY A 142 12.47 -12.81 8.96
CA GLY A 142 12.66 -12.63 7.51
C GLY A 142 11.51 -11.89 6.85
N ALA A 143 10.28 -12.25 7.17
CA ALA A 143 9.06 -11.59 6.67
C ALA A 143 8.96 -10.13 7.15
N GLY A 144 9.29 -9.87 8.42
CA GLY A 144 9.31 -8.51 8.97
C GLY A 144 10.39 -7.65 8.32
N LEU A 145 11.59 -8.19 8.09
CA LEU A 145 12.67 -7.49 7.40
C LEU A 145 12.33 -7.18 5.94
N TRP A 146 11.70 -8.13 5.24
CA TRP A 146 11.20 -7.88 3.88
C TRP A 146 10.25 -6.69 3.85
N LEU A 147 9.26 -6.67 4.74
CA LEU A 147 8.28 -5.58 4.81
C LEU A 147 8.95 -4.24 5.12
N ALA A 148 9.83 -4.21 6.12
CA ALA A 148 10.54 -2.99 6.48
C ALA A 148 11.40 -2.47 5.31
N GLN A 149 12.11 -3.35 4.60
CA GLN A 149 12.92 -2.98 3.46
C GLN A 149 12.07 -2.49 2.28
N ARG A 150 10.88 -3.11 2.07
CA ARG A 150 9.94 -2.66 1.04
C ARG A 150 9.45 -1.24 1.32
N ILE A 151 9.03 -0.96 2.56
CA ILE A 151 8.60 0.38 2.97
C ILE A 151 9.73 1.40 2.75
N ILE A 152 10.95 1.09 3.20
CA ILE A 152 12.12 1.97 3.04
C ILE A 152 12.38 2.28 1.56
N THR A 153 12.39 1.26 0.72
CA THR A 153 12.64 1.41 -0.72
C THR A 153 11.57 2.27 -1.38
N ASP A 154 10.29 1.94 -1.17
CA ASP A 154 9.19 2.67 -1.76
C ASP A 154 9.14 4.13 -1.29
N MET A 155 9.33 4.37 0.00
CA MET A 155 9.31 5.72 0.56
C MET A 155 10.49 6.58 0.09
N ASN A 156 11.67 6.00 -0.09
CA ASN A 156 12.85 6.73 -0.55
C ASN A 156 12.82 7.02 -2.06
N GLU A 157 12.42 6.05 -2.88
CA GLU A 157 12.51 6.12 -4.34
C GLU A 157 11.21 6.64 -4.98
N LEU A 158 10.07 6.07 -4.62
CA LEU A 158 8.76 6.44 -5.15
C LEU A 158 8.21 7.71 -4.50
N ARG A 159 8.53 7.93 -3.22
CA ARG A 159 8.08 9.05 -2.39
C ARG A 159 6.56 9.26 -2.39
N PRO A 160 5.78 8.22 -2.13
CA PRO A 160 4.34 8.35 -2.08
C PRO A 160 3.92 9.14 -0.84
N SER A 161 2.76 9.81 -0.91
CA SER A 161 2.17 10.49 0.25
C SER A 161 1.43 9.55 1.20
N ALA A 162 1.14 8.32 0.77
CA ALA A 162 0.69 7.22 1.60
C ALA A 162 1.26 5.90 1.10
N TRP A 163 1.45 4.98 2.03
CA TRP A 163 1.88 3.61 1.78
C TRP A 163 0.90 2.65 2.47
N VAL A 164 0.27 1.75 1.72
CA VAL A 164 -0.79 0.87 2.19
C VAL A 164 -0.39 -0.59 1.98
N MET A 165 -0.50 -1.37 3.04
CA MET A 165 -0.20 -2.79 3.02
C MET A 165 -1.43 -3.62 2.66
N TRP A 166 -1.25 -4.66 1.92
CA TRP A 166 -2.18 -5.76 1.74
C TRP A 166 -1.75 -6.95 2.60
N GLN A 167 -2.41 -7.26 3.75
CA GLN A 167 -3.43 -6.50 4.45
C GLN A 167 -3.30 -6.70 5.97
N ALA A 168 -4.21 -6.16 6.76
CA ALA A 168 -4.11 -6.25 8.22
C ALA A 168 -4.29 -7.70 8.72
N ILE A 169 -5.33 -8.40 8.23
CA ILE A 169 -5.62 -9.80 8.55
C ILE A 169 -5.90 -10.50 7.23
N ASP A 170 -5.10 -11.49 6.90
CA ASP A 170 -5.28 -12.23 5.65
C ASP A 170 -5.58 -13.70 5.90
N ASN A 171 -4.70 -14.44 6.53
CA ASN A 171 -4.90 -15.86 6.75
C ASN A 171 -5.88 -16.12 7.89
N HIS A 172 -6.77 -17.09 7.67
CA HIS A 172 -7.75 -17.54 8.62
C HIS A 172 -7.50 -19.02 8.93
N VAL A 173 -7.53 -19.39 10.18
CA VAL A 173 -7.35 -20.76 10.66
C VAL A 173 -8.65 -21.25 11.29
N SER A 174 -9.14 -22.42 10.84
CA SER A 174 -10.28 -23.08 11.42
C SER A 174 -10.23 -24.59 11.13
N ALA A 175 -10.53 -25.42 12.12
CA ALA A 175 -10.62 -26.87 11.95
C ALA A 175 -11.80 -27.28 11.05
N GLU A 176 -12.88 -26.51 11.02
CA GLU A 176 -14.06 -26.79 10.20
C GLU A 176 -13.89 -26.38 8.73
N GLY A 177 -12.93 -25.50 8.43
CA GLY A 177 -12.77 -24.91 7.13
C GLY A 177 -13.91 -23.95 6.76
N TYR A 178 -13.84 -23.40 5.55
CA TYR A 178 -14.83 -22.46 5.03
C TYR A 178 -15.42 -22.96 3.73
N GLN A 179 -16.75 -22.99 3.62
CA GLN A 179 -17.50 -23.42 2.44
C GLN A 179 -17.09 -24.80 1.90
N GLY A 180 -16.88 -25.78 2.81
CA GLY A 180 -16.49 -27.14 2.44
C GLY A 180 -15.04 -27.30 1.99
N ARG A 181 -14.23 -26.29 2.17
CA ARG A 181 -12.77 -26.36 2.05
C ARG A 181 -12.20 -26.57 3.44
N VAL A 182 -11.23 -27.45 3.53
CA VAL A 182 -10.38 -27.49 4.69
C VAL A 182 -9.58 -26.20 4.68
N ASP A 183 -9.84 -25.35 5.63
CA ASP A 183 -8.93 -24.27 5.93
C ASP A 183 -7.73 -24.90 6.61
N THR A 184 -6.73 -25.17 5.84
CA THR A 184 -5.56 -25.90 6.29
C THR A 184 -4.71 -25.06 7.22
N GLY A 185 -5.10 -23.81 7.40
CA GLY A 185 -4.43 -22.92 8.33
C GLY A 185 -2.98 -22.63 7.99
N MET A 186 -2.27 -22.21 9.00
CA MET A 186 -0.89 -21.74 8.88
C MET A 186 0.10 -22.75 8.27
N PRO A 187 0.02 -24.08 8.48
CA PRO A 187 0.99 -25.02 7.92
C PRO A 187 0.98 -25.15 6.40
N ASP A 188 -0.13 -24.81 5.76
CA ASP A 188 -0.31 -25.04 4.32
C ASP A 188 -0.34 -23.76 3.49
N VAL A 189 0.02 -22.64 4.09
CA VAL A 189 0.22 -21.40 3.34
C VAL A 189 1.55 -21.51 2.58
N THR A 190 1.49 -22.11 1.41
CA THR A 190 2.63 -22.16 0.50
C THR A 190 3.02 -20.73 0.10
N GLY A 191 4.23 -20.30 0.40
CA GLY A 191 4.69 -18.94 0.17
C GLY A 191 4.60 -18.03 1.40
N GLY A 192 4.26 -18.56 2.58
CA GLY A 192 4.30 -17.87 3.86
C GLY A 192 3.03 -17.15 4.24
N TYR A 193 3.12 -16.27 5.24
CA TYR A 193 1.99 -15.56 5.80
C TYR A 193 1.81 -14.20 5.15
N TRP A 194 0.66 -14.00 4.52
CA TRP A 194 0.19 -12.71 4.08
C TRP A 194 -0.43 -11.96 5.28
N GLY A 195 -0.42 -10.64 5.22
CA GLY A 195 -1.00 -9.83 6.28
C GLY A 195 -0.13 -9.64 7.52
N LEU A 196 -0.60 -8.78 8.42
CA LEU A 196 0.05 -8.47 9.69
C LEU A 196 -0.35 -9.44 10.79
N ALA A 197 -1.51 -10.05 10.68
CA ALA A 197 -2.05 -11.01 11.64
C ALA A 197 -2.77 -12.15 10.94
N VAL A 198 -2.84 -13.27 11.63
CA VAL A 198 -3.64 -14.45 11.28
C VAL A 198 -4.80 -14.55 12.23
N ALA A 199 -6.01 -14.80 11.74
CA ALA A 199 -7.18 -15.03 12.57
C ALA A 199 -7.37 -16.54 12.82
N ASP A 200 -7.25 -16.93 14.07
CA ASP A 200 -7.57 -18.28 14.55
C ASP A 200 -9.03 -18.29 15.05
N HIS A 201 -9.91 -18.91 14.28
CA HIS A 201 -11.33 -18.94 14.57
C HIS A 201 -11.70 -19.98 15.64
N ASP A 202 -10.89 -21.01 15.83
CA ASP A 202 -11.15 -22.04 16.83
C ASP A 202 -10.80 -21.55 18.24
N GLU A 203 -9.69 -20.80 18.35
CA GLU A 203 -9.22 -20.23 19.60
C GLU A 203 -9.69 -18.78 19.82
N GLU A 204 -10.46 -18.23 18.87
CA GLU A 204 -10.98 -16.84 18.89
C GLU A 204 -9.88 -15.79 19.16
N GLN A 205 -8.73 -15.93 18.51
CA GLN A 205 -7.57 -15.08 18.72
C GLN A 205 -6.95 -14.57 17.44
N LEU A 206 -6.19 -13.48 17.56
CA LEU A 206 -5.30 -12.98 16.50
C LEU A 206 -3.85 -13.36 16.83
N ILE A 207 -3.20 -14.02 15.89
CA ILE A 207 -1.77 -14.33 15.95
C ILE A 207 -1.02 -13.23 15.21
N LEU A 208 -0.29 -12.39 15.94
CA LEU A 208 0.48 -11.31 15.35
C LEU A 208 1.77 -11.85 14.74
N THR A 209 2.04 -11.46 13.48
CA THR A 209 3.26 -11.84 12.77
C THR A 209 4.40 -10.85 13.02
N MET A 210 5.62 -11.20 12.63
CA MET A 210 6.74 -10.23 12.66
C MET A 210 6.53 -9.07 11.72
N LYS A 211 5.72 -9.19 10.67
CA LYS A 211 5.29 -8.05 9.84
C LYS A 211 4.52 -7.00 10.65
N TYR A 212 3.67 -7.42 11.59
CA TYR A 212 2.97 -6.48 12.49
C TYR A 212 3.97 -5.61 13.28
N TYR A 213 4.97 -6.23 13.86
CA TYR A 213 5.97 -5.50 14.64
C TYR A 213 6.87 -4.63 13.77
N ALA A 214 7.22 -5.10 12.56
CA ALA A 214 7.98 -4.32 11.58
C ALA A 214 7.18 -3.10 11.11
N MET A 215 5.90 -3.27 10.74
CA MET A 215 5.01 -2.16 10.37
C MET A 215 4.86 -1.17 11.52
N GLY A 216 4.82 -1.68 12.74
CA GLY A 216 4.75 -0.88 13.97
C GLY A 216 5.93 0.06 14.15
N GLN A 217 7.13 -0.28 13.67
CA GLN A 217 8.30 0.62 13.73
C GLN A 217 8.09 1.90 12.89
N PHE A 218 7.32 1.80 11.82
CA PHE A 218 6.97 2.97 11.01
C PHE A 218 5.74 3.68 11.57
N THR A 219 4.62 2.97 11.68
CA THR A 219 3.31 3.59 11.97
C THR A 219 3.19 4.16 13.38
N ARG A 220 3.95 3.65 14.34
CA ARG A 220 3.97 4.17 15.71
C ARG A 220 4.72 5.50 15.81
N TYR A 221 5.82 5.64 15.07
CA TYR A 221 6.73 6.75 15.23
C TYR A 221 6.64 7.80 14.12
N ILE A 222 6.30 7.40 12.90
CA ILE A 222 6.07 8.30 11.76
C ILE A 222 4.56 8.49 11.61
N ARG A 223 4.08 9.68 11.95
CA ARG A 223 2.65 9.97 12.00
C ARG A 223 2.23 10.84 10.81
N PRO A 224 0.93 10.84 10.45
CA PRO A 224 0.41 11.77 9.44
C PRO A 224 0.83 13.21 9.71
N GLY A 225 1.28 13.90 8.67
CA GLY A 225 1.78 15.28 8.76
C GLY A 225 3.29 15.39 8.94
N TYR A 226 4.00 14.30 9.23
CA TYR A 226 5.46 14.32 9.27
C TYR A 226 6.06 14.44 7.88
N THR A 227 7.16 15.16 7.77
CA THR A 227 7.91 15.28 6.52
C THR A 227 8.89 14.12 6.38
N ILE A 228 8.74 13.33 5.32
CA ILE A 228 9.69 12.28 5.00
C ILE A 228 10.98 12.91 4.47
N ILE A 229 12.09 12.51 5.06
CA ILE A 229 13.45 12.86 4.64
C ILE A 229 14.07 11.61 4.04
N SER A 230 14.77 11.76 2.93
CA SER A 230 15.43 10.61 2.30
C SER A 230 16.47 9.99 3.23
N GLY A 231 16.34 8.68 3.40
CA GLY A 231 17.36 7.84 4.02
C GLY A 231 18.32 7.22 2.99
N ASP A 232 18.99 6.15 3.39
CA ASP A 232 19.74 5.29 2.48
C ASP A 232 18.92 4.02 2.13
N GLU A 233 19.55 3.05 1.48
CA GLU A 233 18.92 1.78 1.10
C GLU A 233 18.38 0.95 2.29
N HIS A 234 18.79 1.28 3.51
CA HIS A 234 18.44 0.56 4.74
C HIS A 234 17.82 1.44 5.81
N SER A 235 17.53 2.68 5.51
CA SER A 235 16.94 3.63 6.47
C SER A 235 15.88 4.53 5.85
N LEU A 236 14.92 4.93 6.68
CA LEU A 236 13.94 5.97 6.39
C LEU A 236 13.97 6.99 7.50
N ALA A 237 14.06 8.26 7.16
CA ALA A 237 14.00 9.33 8.11
C ALA A 237 12.74 10.19 7.93
N ALA A 238 12.20 10.69 9.04
CA ALA A 238 11.06 11.58 9.05
C ALA A 238 11.26 12.69 10.10
N TYR A 239 10.69 13.85 9.86
CA TYR A 239 10.74 14.99 10.74
C TYR A 239 9.34 15.42 11.21
N ASP A 240 9.18 15.48 12.51
CA ASP A 240 8.03 16.06 13.21
C ASP A 240 8.32 17.54 13.49
N SER A 241 7.72 18.43 12.72
CA SER A 241 7.95 19.87 12.87
C SER A 241 7.31 20.47 14.15
N GLU A 242 6.24 19.88 14.66
CA GLU A 242 5.57 20.32 15.88
C GLU A 242 6.34 19.87 17.12
N GLY A 243 6.71 18.59 17.17
CA GLY A 243 7.48 18.02 18.27
C GLY A 243 8.98 18.28 18.17
N GLN A 244 9.45 18.85 17.06
CA GLN A 244 10.88 19.08 16.78
C GLN A 244 11.71 17.82 16.95
N ARG A 245 11.24 16.70 16.39
CA ARG A 245 11.86 15.39 16.52
C ARG A 245 12.21 14.84 15.15
N MET A 246 13.37 14.19 15.07
CA MET A 246 13.73 13.34 13.94
C MET A 246 13.50 11.89 14.33
N ILE A 247 12.86 11.16 13.44
CA ILE A 247 12.65 9.72 13.54
C ILE A 247 13.50 9.08 12.46
N VAL A 248 14.28 8.06 12.82
CA VAL A 248 15.02 7.23 11.86
C VAL A 248 14.67 5.78 12.13
N VAL A 249 14.12 5.11 11.13
CA VAL A 249 13.88 3.67 11.14
C VAL A 249 14.93 3.01 10.27
N MET A 250 15.60 2.01 10.80
CA MET A 250 16.70 1.33 10.13
C MET A 250 16.49 -0.18 10.11
N THR A 251 16.96 -0.82 9.04
CA THR A 251 17.01 -2.28 8.94
C THR A 251 18.44 -2.79 8.93
N ASN A 252 18.65 -3.97 9.50
CA ASN A 252 19.88 -4.73 9.35
C ASN A 252 19.55 -6.12 8.80
N VAL A 253 19.77 -6.30 7.53
CA VAL A 253 19.51 -7.56 6.79
C VAL A 253 20.76 -8.44 6.66
N THR A 254 21.89 -8.07 7.29
CA THR A 254 23.19 -8.74 7.08
C THR A 254 23.38 -9.81 8.12
N GLY A 255 22.78 -10.24 8.98
CA GLY A 255 23.08 -11.24 10.01
C GLY A 255 24.33 -10.97 10.88
N ASN A 256 24.97 -9.80 10.74
CA ASN A 256 26.11 -9.34 11.52
C ASN A 256 25.80 -7.99 12.17
N ASP A 257 26.54 -7.66 13.22
CA ASP A 257 26.45 -6.33 13.83
C ASP A 257 26.83 -5.25 12.80
N ARG A 258 26.03 -4.19 12.75
CA ARG A 258 26.28 -3.04 11.87
C ARG A 258 26.38 -1.77 12.70
N LYS A 259 27.45 -1.04 12.50
CA LYS A 259 27.59 0.32 13.01
C LYS A 259 26.98 1.28 12.00
N VAL A 260 26.12 2.17 12.47
CA VAL A 260 25.50 3.21 11.64
C VAL A 260 25.88 4.57 12.24
N ASP A 261 26.39 5.46 11.40
CA ASP A 261 26.67 6.84 11.75
C ASP A 261 25.57 7.72 11.12
N VAL A 262 24.81 8.44 11.94
CA VAL A 262 23.79 9.36 11.48
C VAL A 262 24.35 10.77 11.47
N ASP A 263 24.50 11.35 10.28
CA ASP A 263 24.97 12.73 10.14
C ASP A 263 23.84 13.73 10.38
N LEU A 264 23.93 14.43 11.48
CA LEU A 264 23.00 15.49 11.86
C LEU A 264 23.56 16.89 11.69
N SER A 265 24.68 17.05 11.02
CA SER A 265 25.42 18.32 10.86
C SER A 265 24.61 19.42 10.15
N ALA A 266 23.62 19.02 9.32
CA ALA A 266 22.71 19.96 8.65
C ALA A 266 21.64 20.55 9.58
N TYR A 267 21.50 20.05 10.81
CA TYR A 267 20.47 20.46 11.75
C TYR A 267 21.07 21.26 12.91
N SER A 268 20.46 22.39 13.21
CA SER A 268 20.84 23.19 14.40
C SER A 268 20.10 22.69 15.65
N ASN A 269 20.71 22.82 16.80
CA ASN A 269 20.12 22.49 18.10
C ASN A 269 19.75 21.01 18.27
N VAL A 270 20.57 20.11 17.74
CA VAL A 270 20.40 18.68 17.98
C VAL A 270 20.58 18.38 19.47
N GLY A 271 19.60 17.71 20.06
CA GLY A 271 19.68 17.28 21.47
C GLY A 271 20.72 16.19 21.68
N ASP A 272 21.10 15.96 22.91
CA ASP A 272 22.08 14.98 23.36
C ASP A 272 21.47 13.61 23.70
N LYS A 273 20.18 13.42 23.46
CA LYS A 273 19.45 12.19 23.79
C LYS A 273 18.83 11.55 22.55
N VAL A 274 19.04 10.26 22.45
CA VAL A 274 18.34 9.35 21.54
C VAL A 274 17.45 8.45 22.40
N SER A 275 16.18 8.32 22.02
CA SER A 275 15.18 7.50 22.74
C SER A 275 14.64 6.39 21.83
#